data_3ccb0b2965671c1b0321fe5e0ebe2044
#
_entry.id   3ccb0b2965671c1b0321fe5e0ebe2044
#
_cell.length_a   1.000
_cell.length_b   1.000
_cell.length_c   1.000
_cell.angle_alpha   90.00
_cell.angle_beta   90.00
_cell.angle_gamma   90.00
#
_symmetry.space_group_name_H-M   'P 1'
#
loop_
_entity.id
_entity.type
_entity.pdbx_description
1 polymer ?
#
loop_
_entity_poly.entity_id
_entity_poly.type
_entity_poly.pdbx_seq_one_letter_code
_entity_poly.pdbx_strand_id
1 'polypeptide(L)'
;VYKRQDRYQQYVMDQRRIIENEINALPLKISNATRGKEYLSENIQLPSDKVTVVSIEGLDEVGLNAVTTDDGIIRVQGIPTEAGDFIITILYKYIGWVDGQPLLERKIPFAVNHNPRDLWKDIPTSKDVPYFKEDKVCEYVKVEAGPDGTPLKDMVAASNRGRSHAQEGKPRDDHFQLFHSNDNGWYIIAVADGAGSAKFSRKGSEIACRSVVDYCKGKLTGDSDLEEKIQDYYGAENETSLRKTVGDVVYGIVGNAAYSAHKAIAEAAKQAEDANLKDFATTLLLSICKKFDFGWFVASFWVGDGAMCIYNKEAQTFKLLGTPDEGEFSGQTRFLTMPEIFADTASLYKRLRFEIVDDFTALMMMTDGVSDPMFGTDANLNDINKWNEFWDSLQTGFAEDEIPGVELTDNNEASKDQLLRWLDFWSPGEHDDRTIAILY
;
A
#
# COMPACT_ATOMS: atom_id res chain seq x y z
N VAL A 1 -20.97 71.83 30.30
CA VAL A 1 -19.97 71.19 29.43
C VAL A 1 -19.56 69.85 30.01
N TYR A 2 -19.11 69.72 31.24
CA TYR A 2 -18.63 68.48 31.90
C TYR A 2 -19.66 67.32 31.87
N LYS A 3 -20.90 67.53 32.24
CA LYS A 3 -21.97 66.50 32.21
C LYS A 3 -22.28 65.95 30.80
N ARG A 4 -21.97 66.69 29.75
CA ARG A 4 -22.20 66.25 28.36
C ARG A 4 -21.05 65.37 27.86
N GLN A 5 -19.84 65.67 28.32
CA GLN A 5 -18.62 64.92 28.06
C GLN A 5 -18.64 63.55 28.75
N ASP A 6 -19.09 63.49 30.03
CA ASP A 6 -19.22 62.26 30.81
C ASP A 6 -20.27 61.35 30.16
N ARG A 7 -21.44 61.88 29.70
CA ARG A 7 -22.47 61.08 29.03
C ARG A 7 -22.01 60.54 27.70
N TYR A 8 -21.20 61.28 26.92
CA TYR A 8 -20.63 60.84 25.68
C TYR A 8 -19.61 59.72 25.87
N GLN A 9 -18.72 59.85 26.85
CA GLN A 9 -17.75 58.84 27.23
C GLN A 9 -18.46 57.53 27.68
N GLN A 10 -19.49 57.67 28.50
CA GLN A 10 -20.27 56.51 28.95
C GLN A 10 -20.94 55.80 27.75
N TYR A 11 -21.53 56.56 26.83
CA TYR A 11 -22.16 56.01 25.61
C TYR A 11 -21.15 55.24 24.75
N VAL A 12 -19.96 55.79 24.56
CA VAL A 12 -18.89 55.13 23.78
C VAL A 12 -18.42 53.84 24.47
N MET A 13 -18.28 53.84 25.79
CA MET A 13 -17.93 52.64 26.55
C MET A 13 -19.04 51.58 26.50
N ASP A 14 -20.30 51.98 26.54
CA ASP A 14 -21.41 51.05 26.41
C ASP A 14 -21.50 50.43 24.99
N GLN A 15 -21.28 51.21 23.95
CA GLN A 15 -21.24 50.70 22.57
C GLN A 15 -20.08 49.72 22.36
N ARG A 16 -18.89 50.05 22.86
CA ARG A 16 -17.74 49.15 22.83
C ARG A 16 -18.08 47.78 23.45
N ARG A 17 -18.66 47.79 24.68
CA ARG A 17 -18.99 46.57 25.42
C ARG A 17 -20.07 45.74 24.74
N ILE A 18 -21.03 46.38 24.13
CA ILE A 18 -22.10 45.70 23.35
C ILE A 18 -21.48 44.94 22.17
N ILE A 19 -20.66 45.61 21.36
CA ILE A 19 -20.02 45.01 20.19
C ILE A 19 -19.05 43.90 20.61
N GLU A 20 -18.25 44.12 21.63
CA GLU A 20 -17.33 43.11 22.15
C GLU A 20 -18.07 41.83 22.59
N ASN A 21 -19.21 41.97 23.30
CA ASN A 21 -20.04 40.83 23.70
C ASN A 21 -20.66 40.12 22.49
N GLU A 22 -21.15 40.86 21.50
CA GLU A 22 -21.70 40.27 20.27
C GLU A 22 -20.64 39.47 19.49
N ILE A 23 -19.45 40.01 19.31
CA ILE A 23 -18.35 39.32 18.61
C ILE A 23 -17.90 38.09 19.40
N ASN A 24 -17.82 38.18 20.75
CA ASN A 24 -17.47 37.06 21.60
C ASN A 24 -18.53 35.94 21.62
N ALA A 25 -19.78 36.26 21.36
CA ALA A 25 -20.87 35.29 21.25
C ALA A 25 -20.92 34.58 19.89
N LEU A 26 -20.19 35.03 18.88
CA LEU A 26 -20.14 34.34 17.57
C LEU A 26 -19.53 32.95 17.71
N PRO A 27 -20.16 31.90 17.13
CA PRO A 27 -19.66 30.52 17.19
C PRO A 27 -18.54 30.30 16.14
N LEU A 28 -17.45 31.06 16.26
CA LEU A 28 -16.31 30.94 15.37
C LEU A 28 -15.50 29.71 15.73
N LYS A 29 -15.38 28.79 14.77
CA LYS A 29 -14.59 27.56 14.86
C LYS A 29 -13.78 27.39 13.58
N ILE A 30 -12.64 26.77 13.72
CA ILE A 30 -11.80 26.30 12.62
C ILE A 30 -11.45 24.83 12.86
N SER A 31 -11.32 24.05 11.81
CA SER A 31 -10.91 22.65 11.86
C SER A 31 -9.47 22.54 12.37
N ASN A 32 -9.12 21.40 12.94
CA ASN A 32 -7.75 21.14 13.34
C ASN A 32 -6.87 20.96 12.10
N ALA A 33 -5.63 21.46 12.19
CA ALA A 33 -4.61 21.19 11.20
C ALA A 33 -3.78 19.94 11.57
N THR A 34 -2.92 19.49 10.68
CA THR A 34 -1.94 18.43 10.95
C THR A 34 -0.54 18.94 10.60
N ARG A 35 0.43 18.76 11.48
CA ARG A 35 1.82 19.17 11.27
C ARG A 35 2.38 18.61 9.96
N GLY A 36 3.02 19.46 9.15
CA GLY A 36 3.63 19.08 7.88
C GLY A 36 2.67 18.80 6.73
N LYS A 37 1.36 19.03 6.91
CA LYS A 37 0.35 18.91 5.83
C LYS A 37 -0.19 20.27 5.44
N GLU A 38 -0.47 20.45 4.16
CA GLU A 38 -1.13 21.65 3.68
C GLU A 38 -2.49 21.81 4.36
N TYR A 39 -2.77 23.01 4.83
CA TYR A 39 -3.96 23.35 5.58
C TYR A 39 -4.66 24.57 4.96
N LEU A 40 -5.96 24.48 4.87
CA LEU A 40 -6.86 25.59 4.51
C LEU A 40 -8.11 25.52 5.40
N SER A 41 -8.32 26.55 6.23
CA SER A 41 -9.48 26.61 7.12
C SER A 41 -10.79 26.87 6.38
N GLU A 42 -11.88 26.66 7.09
CA GLU A 42 -13.19 27.22 6.76
C GLU A 42 -13.14 28.74 6.80
N ASN A 43 -14.17 29.36 6.22
CA ASN A 43 -14.31 30.81 6.24
C ASN A 43 -14.65 31.30 7.66
N ILE A 44 -13.84 32.23 8.15
CA ILE A 44 -14.10 32.99 9.37
C ILE A 44 -14.63 34.34 8.95
N GLN A 45 -15.83 34.72 9.37
CA GLN A 45 -16.44 35.99 9.00
C GLN A 45 -16.87 36.75 10.23
N LEU A 46 -16.39 38.00 10.37
CA LEU A 46 -16.90 38.97 11.32
C LEU A 46 -17.89 39.93 10.62
N PRO A 47 -18.88 40.48 11.35
CA PRO A 47 -19.86 41.40 10.76
C PRO A 47 -19.17 42.72 10.33
N SER A 48 -18.93 42.87 9.02
CA SER A 48 -18.23 44.02 8.41
C SER A 48 -18.96 45.34 8.58
N ASP A 49 -20.26 45.30 8.86
CA ASP A 49 -21.08 46.47 9.22
C ASP A 49 -20.83 46.99 10.63
N LYS A 50 -20.14 46.21 11.49
CA LYS A 50 -19.88 46.56 12.90
C LYS A 50 -18.41 46.67 13.24
N VAL A 51 -17.55 45.88 12.56
CA VAL A 51 -16.11 45.81 12.89
C VAL A 51 -15.22 45.76 11.65
N THR A 52 -13.97 46.23 11.82
CA THR A 52 -12.92 46.13 10.80
C THR A 52 -11.75 45.36 11.41
N VAL A 53 -11.34 44.27 10.78
CA VAL A 53 -10.16 43.49 11.20
C VAL A 53 -8.89 44.28 10.95
N VAL A 54 -8.00 44.32 11.92
CA VAL A 54 -6.71 45.03 11.86
C VAL A 54 -5.56 44.07 11.64
N SER A 55 -5.49 43.02 12.44
CA SER A 55 -4.47 41.97 12.34
C SER A 55 -4.97 40.65 12.90
N ILE A 56 -4.27 39.60 12.54
CA ILE A 56 -4.50 38.24 13.04
C ILE A 56 -3.15 37.76 13.55
N GLU A 57 -3.10 37.37 14.80
CA GLU A 57 -1.89 36.98 15.52
C GLU A 57 -1.93 35.54 15.98
N GLY A 58 -0.77 34.93 16.24
CA GLY A 58 -0.62 33.56 16.72
C GLY A 58 -0.52 32.50 15.61
N LEU A 59 -0.30 32.91 14.36
CA LEU A 59 -0.16 32.01 13.22
C LEU A 59 1.29 31.82 12.77
N ASP A 60 2.11 32.87 12.83
CA ASP A 60 3.48 32.86 12.28
C ASP A 60 4.37 31.83 13.01
N GLU A 61 4.19 31.67 14.33
CA GLU A 61 4.93 30.71 15.14
C GLU A 61 4.70 29.25 14.74
N VAL A 62 3.58 28.99 14.08
CA VAL A 62 3.19 27.64 13.65
C VAL A 62 3.30 27.42 12.13
N GLY A 63 3.88 28.39 11.41
CA GLY A 63 4.05 28.27 9.95
C GLY A 63 2.75 28.46 9.14
N LEU A 64 1.76 29.13 9.72
CA LEU A 64 0.50 29.46 9.09
C LEU A 64 0.39 30.97 8.83
N ASN A 65 -0.46 31.34 7.90
CA ASN A 65 -0.82 32.73 7.64
C ASN A 65 -2.34 32.87 7.49
N ALA A 66 -2.83 34.10 7.67
CA ALA A 66 -4.20 34.43 7.40
C ALA A 66 -4.31 35.29 6.13
N VAL A 67 -5.26 34.97 5.30
CA VAL A 67 -5.64 35.77 4.12
C VAL A 67 -7.02 36.34 4.36
N THR A 68 -7.14 37.67 4.25
CA THR A 68 -8.42 38.37 4.35
C THR A 68 -8.85 38.81 2.96
N THR A 69 -10.05 38.43 2.53
CA THR A 69 -10.65 38.89 1.27
C THR A 69 -11.27 40.26 1.40
N ASP A 70 -11.57 40.92 0.27
CA ASP A 70 -12.21 42.23 0.25
C ASP A 70 -13.59 42.24 0.95
N ASP A 71 -14.27 41.12 0.99
CA ASP A 71 -15.56 40.93 1.70
C ASP A 71 -15.38 40.68 3.22
N GLY A 72 -14.15 40.75 3.74
CA GLY A 72 -13.86 40.56 5.15
C GLY A 72 -13.87 39.09 5.61
N ILE A 73 -13.81 38.14 4.69
CA ILE A 73 -13.68 36.73 4.98
C ILE A 73 -12.21 36.43 5.27
N ILE A 74 -11.95 35.76 6.38
CA ILE A 74 -10.61 35.34 6.80
C ILE A 74 -10.49 33.84 6.56
N ARG A 75 -9.37 33.42 5.96
CA ARG A 75 -8.95 32.02 5.84
C ARG A 75 -7.55 31.86 6.41
N VAL A 76 -7.36 30.83 7.18
CA VAL A 76 -6.03 30.42 7.68
C VAL A 76 -5.50 29.34 6.74
N GLN A 77 -4.26 29.52 6.26
CA GLN A 77 -3.63 28.58 5.33
C GLN A 77 -2.14 28.45 5.57
N GLY A 78 -1.53 27.40 5.01
CA GLY A 78 -0.10 27.13 5.07
C GLY A 78 0.21 25.70 5.49
N ILE A 79 1.47 25.44 5.85
CA ILE A 79 1.93 24.12 6.33
C ILE A 79 2.38 24.28 7.77
N PRO A 80 1.64 23.75 8.76
CA PRO A 80 2.03 23.87 10.18
C PRO A 80 3.35 23.19 10.46
N THR A 81 4.25 23.87 11.16
CA THR A 81 5.58 23.36 11.54
C THR A 81 5.61 22.75 12.95
N GLU A 82 4.70 23.18 13.82
CA GLU A 82 4.62 22.75 15.22
C GLU A 82 3.24 22.16 15.52
N ALA A 83 3.21 21.08 16.33
CA ALA A 83 1.97 20.48 16.82
C ALA A 83 1.69 20.96 18.24
N GLY A 84 0.41 21.16 18.58
CA GLY A 84 -0.01 21.63 19.90
C GLY A 84 -1.33 22.37 19.88
N ASP A 85 -1.69 22.93 21.02
CA ASP A 85 -2.86 23.79 21.17
C ASP A 85 -2.44 25.26 21.10
N PHE A 86 -3.02 26.00 20.19
CA PHE A 86 -2.73 27.40 19.91
C PHE A 86 -3.97 28.28 20.06
N ILE A 87 -3.78 29.57 20.08
CA ILE A 87 -4.86 30.56 20.09
C ILE A 87 -4.61 31.55 18.97
N ILE A 88 -5.56 31.61 18.04
CA ILE A 88 -5.59 32.66 17.01
C ILE A 88 -6.28 33.86 17.61
N THR A 89 -5.64 35.03 17.56
CA THR A 89 -6.19 36.28 18.07
C THR A 89 -6.49 37.23 16.92
N ILE A 90 -7.76 37.52 16.69
CA ILE A 90 -8.21 38.53 15.73
C ILE A 90 -8.32 39.86 16.43
N LEU A 91 -7.51 40.84 16.04
CA LEU A 91 -7.58 42.22 16.52
C LEU A 91 -8.46 43.04 15.58
N TYR A 92 -9.41 43.78 16.14
CA TYR A 92 -10.37 44.54 15.34
C TYR A 92 -10.73 45.87 15.97
N LYS A 93 -11.13 46.81 15.09
CA LYS A 93 -11.76 48.10 15.43
C LYS A 93 -13.28 47.95 15.31
N TYR A 94 -14.02 48.55 16.24
CA TYR A 94 -15.48 48.64 16.13
C TYR A 94 -15.89 49.96 15.50
N ILE A 95 -17.10 50.05 14.97
CA ILE A 95 -17.65 51.31 14.45
C ILE A 95 -17.74 52.35 15.57
N GLY A 96 -17.06 53.47 15.40
CA GLY A 96 -16.90 54.52 16.44
C GLY A 96 -15.60 54.44 17.22
N TRP A 97 -14.69 53.50 16.84
CA TRP A 97 -13.33 53.47 17.39
C TRP A 97 -12.56 54.76 17.04
N VAL A 98 -11.80 55.29 17.96
CA VAL A 98 -11.02 56.54 17.84
C VAL A 98 -9.54 56.22 18.05
N ASP A 99 -8.66 56.88 17.28
CA ASP A 99 -7.21 56.69 17.40
C ASP A 99 -6.73 56.89 18.83
N GLY A 100 -5.88 55.94 19.30
CA GLY A 100 -5.35 55.87 20.66
C GLY A 100 -6.16 55.00 21.59
N GLN A 101 -7.32 54.50 21.20
CA GLN A 101 -8.02 53.45 21.96
C GLN A 101 -7.40 52.05 21.71
N PRO A 102 -7.38 51.16 22.71
CA PRO A 102 -6.94 49.79 22.50
C PRO A 102 -7.89 49.05 21.56
N LEU A 103 -7.33 48.23 20.67
CA LEU A 103 -8.11 47.34 19.84
C LEU A 103 -8.90 46.33 20.68
N LEU A 104 -9.96 45.82 20.12
CA LEU A 104 -10.68 44.66 20.69
C LEU A 104 -10.08 43.38 20.12
N GLU A 105 -10.21 42.29 20.87
CA GLU A 105 -9.69 40.98 20.49
C GLU A 105 -10.77 39.91 20.48
N ARG A 106 -10.65 38.97 19.54
CA ARG A 106 -11.42 37.73 19.51
C ARG A 106 -10.47 36.54 19.45
N LYS A 107 -10.47 35.72 20.48
CA LYS A 107 -9.62 34.52 20.58
C LYS A 107 -10.37 33.29 20.06
N ILE A 108 -9.74 32.51 19.20
CA ILE A 108 -10.27 31.27 18.64
C ILE A 108 -9.26 30.17 19.00
N PRO A 109 -9.64 29.14 19.77
CA PRO A 109 -8.80 27.99 20.01
C PRO A 109 -8.59 27.23 18.69
N PHE A 110 -7.35 26.77 18.49
CA PHE A 110 -6.91 26.08 17.31
C PHE A 110 -5.92 24.98 17.70
N ALA A 111 -6.14 23.76 17.20
CA ALA A 111 -5.23 22.65 17.44
C ALA A 111 -4.52 22.23 16.15
N VAL A 112 -3.22 21.99 16.27
CA VAL A 112 -2.42 21.33 15.23
C VAL A 112 -2.05 19.94 15.76
N ASN A 113 -2.60 18.91 15.14
CA ASN A 113 -2.34 17.53 15.48
C ASN A 113 -0.91 17.12 15.06
N HIS A 114 -0.30 16.20 15.81
CA HIS A 114 0.90 15.53 15.34
C HIS A 114 0.63 14.80 14.03
N ASN A 115 1.60 14.82 13.13
CA ASN A 115 1.53 13.93 11.98
C ASN A 115 1.74 12.49 12.47
N PRO A 116 0.80 11.56 12.21
CA PRO A 116 0.95 10.18 12.66
C PRO A 116 2.26 9.52 12.18
N ARG A 117 2.80 9.95 11.03
CA ARG A 117 4.09 9.47 10.53
C ARG A 117 5.26 9.76 11.46
N ASP A 118 5.24 10.91 12.13
CA ASP A 118 6.32 11.35 13.01
C ASP A 118 6.35 10.55 14.32
N LEU A 119 5.29 9.81 14.62
CA LEU A 119 5.20 8.96 15.81
C LEU A 119 5.87 7.60 15.61
N TRP A 120 6.10 7.19 14.36
CA TRP A 120 6.74 5.91 14.03
C TRP A 120 8.26 6.04 14.10
N LYS A 121 8.88 5.09 14.81
CA LYS A 121 10.34 4.97 14.89
C LYS A 121 10.81 3.98 13.82
N ASP A 122 11.93 4.27 13.20
CA ASP A 122 12.63 3.33 12.34
C ASP A 122 13.89 2.83 13.06
N ILE A 123 13.72 1.77 13.87
CA ILE A 123 14.80 1.14 14.62
C ILE A 123 15.46 0.11 13.69
N PRO A 124 16.76 0.25 13.38
CA PRO A 124 17.47 -0.70 12.53
C PRO A 124 17.39 -2.13 13.06
N THR A 125 17.17 -3.10 12.20
CA THR A 125 17.18 -4.51 12.57
C THR A 125 18.59 -4.93 13.02
N SER A 126 18.70 -5.56 14.18
CA SER A 126 19.98 -6.14 14.62
C SER A 126 20.40 -7.28 13.69
N LYS A 127 21.68 -7.27 13.29
CA LYS A 127 22.24 -8.37 12.47
C LYS A 127 22.40 -9.68 13.23
N ASP A 128 22.28 -9.64 14.55
CA ASP A 128 22.39 -10.83 15.42
C ASP A 128 21.07 -11.59 15.57
N VAL A 129 19.96 -11.07 15.01
CA VAL A 129 18.68 -11.81 15.04
C VAL A 129 18.78 -13.09 14.19
N PRO A 130 18.20 -14.21 14.63
CA PRO A 130 18.17 -15.43 13.85
C PRO A 130 17.52 -15.21 12.49
N TYR A 131 18.14 -15.71 11.42
CA TYR A 131 17.66 -15.58 10.05
C TYR A 131 17.47 -14.11 9.62
N PHE A 132 18.44 -13.26 9.95
CA PHE A 132 18.44 -11.84 9.54
C PHE A 132 18.11 -11.68 8.05
N LYS A 133 17.29 -10.70 7.74
CA LYS A 133 17.02 -10.21 6.38
C LYS A 133 17.27 -8.71 6.34
N GLU A 134 17.71 -8.21 5.20
CA GLU A 134 17.77 -6.77 4.94
C GLU A 134 16.36 -6.16 4.98
N ASP A 135 16.26 -4.94 5.51
CA ASP A 135 15.00 -4.22 5.67
C ASP A 135 14.32 -3.91 4.33
N LYS A 136 15.12 -3.75 3.28
CA LYS A 136 14.68 -3.40 1.92
C LYS A 136 15.43 -4.27 0.91
N VAL A 137 14.68 -4.79 -0.07
CA VAL A 137 15.26 -5.55 -1.19
C VAL A 137 14.44 -5.32 -2.45
N CYS A 138 15.12 -5.24 -3.58
CA CYS A 138 14.47 -5.20 -4.89
C CYS A 138 15.29 -5.97 -5.92
N GLU A 139 14.63 -6.44 -6.96
CA GLU A 139 15.20 -7.19 -8.05
C GLU A 139 14.55 -6.81 -9.38
N TYR A 140 15.33 -6.81 -10.42
CA TYR A 140 14.87 -6.65 -11.80
C TYR A 140 15.45 -7.77 -12.65
N VAL A 141 14.62 -8.41 -13.44
CA VAL A 141 15.02 -9.44 -14.39
C VAL A 141 14.66 -8.96 -15.79
N LYS A 142 15.71 -8.58 -16.53
CA LYS A 142 15.59 -8.26 -17.95
C LYS A 142 15.35 -9.52 -18.75
N VAL A 143 14.39 -9.49 -19.66
CA VAL A 143 14.11 -10.60 -20.58
C VAL A 143 14.21 -10.11 -22.03
N GLU A 144 15.21 -10.62 -22.72
CA GLU A 144 15.41 -10.27 -24.13
C GLU A 144 14.24 -10.80 -25.00
N ALA A 145 13.99 -10.11 -26.12
CA ALA A 145 13.01 -10.58 -27.09
C ALA A 145 13.28 -12.02 -27.55
N GLY A 146 12.23 -12.75 -27.88
CA GLY A 146 12.35 -14.11 -28.41
C GLY A 146 13.22 -14.20 -29.69
N PRO A 147 13.66 -15.40 -30.07
CA PRO A 147 14.52 -15.60 -31.23
C PRO A 147 13.92 -15.09 -32.55
N ASP A 148 12.60 -15.00 -32.62
CA ASP A 148 11.81 -14.46 -33.74
C ASP A 148 11.57 -12.95 -33.65
N GLY A 149 12.10 -12.29 -32.63
CA GLY A 149 11.89 -10.88 -32.32
C GLY A 149 10.57 -10.59 -31.59
N THR A 150 9.84 -11.62 -31.13
CA THR A 150 8.63 -11.44 -30.32
C THR A 150 8.97 -10.71 -29.00
N PRO A 151 8.31 -9.59 -28.68
CA PRO A 151 8.52 -8.93 -27.40
C PRO A 151 8.14 -9.86 -26.24
N LEU A 152 9.03 -9.97 -25.27
CA LEU A 152 8.80 -10.66 -24.00
C LEU A 152 8.72 -9.61 -22.88
N LYS A 153 8.33 -10.04 -21.71
CA LYS A 153 8.03 -9.13 -20.58
C LYS A 153 9.15 -9.20 -19.56
N ASP A 154 9.54 -8.04 -19.02
CA ASP A 154 10.45 -7.93 -17.90
C ASP A 154 9.77 -8.23 -16.57
N MET A 155 10.53 -8.60 -15.55
CA MET A 155 10.04 -8.75 -14.19
C MET A 155 10.71 -7.77 -13.25
N VAL A 156 9.94 -7.23 -12.33
CA VAL A 156 10.44 -6.44 -11.21
C VAL A 156 9.78 -6.88 -9.91
N ALA A 157 10.52 -6.90 -8.83
CA ALA A 157 9.96 -7.12 -7.50
C ALA A 157 10.65 -6.23 -6.48
N ALA A 158 9.91 -5.86 -5.45
CA ALA A 158 10.42 -5.14 -4.30
C ALA A 158 9.73 -5.60 -3.02
N SER A 159 10.47 -5.54 -1.92
CA SER A 159 9.98 -5.85 -0.58
C SER A 159 10.56 -4.85 0.41
N ASN A 160 9.70 -4.19 1.17
CA ASN A 160 10.03 -3.16 2.16
C ASN A 160 9.50 -3.58 3.52
N ARG A 161 10.35 -3.44 4.55
CA ARG A 161 9.96 -3.69 5.94
C ARG A 161 8.82 -2.77 6.37
N GLY A 162 7.79 -3.33 6.99
CA GLY A 162 6.67 -2.60 7.53
C GLY A 162 7.03 -1.70 8.72
N ARG A 163 6.24 -0.64 8.91
CA ARG A 163 6.46 0.29 10.01
C ARG A 163 6.24 -0.36 11.38
N SER A 164 5.34 -1.34 11.50
CA SER A 164 5.13 -2.14 12.70
C SER A 164 6.41 -2.86 13.13
N HIS A 165 7.10 -3.51 12.19
CA HIS A 165 8.38 -4.16 12.44
C HIS A 165 9.49 -3.15 12.69
N ALA A 166 9.55 -2.06 11.93
CA ALA A 166 10.53 -1.01 12.07
C ALA A 166 10.49 -0.35 13.46
N GLN A 167 9.30 -0.12 14.01
CA GLN A 167 9.13 0.46 15.34
C GLN A 167 9.66 -0.42 16.48
N GLU A 168 9.67 -1.72 16.29
CA GLU A 168 10.15 -2.70 17.25
C GLU A 168 11.58 -3.18 16.97
N GLY A 169 12.21 -2.72 15.87
CA GLY A 169 13.51 -3.21 15.42
C GLY A 169 13.50 -4.67 14.96
N LYS A 170 12.32 -5.18 14.59
CA LYS A 170 12.15 -6.52 14.03
C LYS A 170 12.57 -6.55 12.56
N PRO A 171 13.05 -7.70 12.04
CA PRO A 171 13.35 -7.85 10.63
C PRO A 171 12.06 -7.94 9.79
N ARG A 172 12.21 -7.72 8.51
CA ARG A 172 11.18 -8.00 7.50
C ARG A 172 10.91 -9.49 7.41
N ASP A 173 9.66 -9.90 7.41
CA ASP A 173 9.25 -11.31 7.37
C ASP A 173 8.85 -11.78 5.96
N ASP A 174 8.51 -10.88 5.05
CA ASP A 174 8.19 -11.15 3.64
C ASP A 174 9.37 -11.64 2.81
N HIS A 175 9.05 -12.38 1.73
CA HIS A 175 10.03 -12.81 0.72
C HIS A 175 9.41 -12.87 -0.67
N PHE A 176 10.27 -12.68 -1.69
CA PHE A 176 9.95 -12.98 -3.07
C PHE A 176 11.11 -13.70 -3.75
N GLN A 177 10.81 -14.39 -4.85
CA GLN A 177 11.81 -14.98 -5.73
C GLN A 177 11.35 -14.88 -7.17
N LEU A 178 12.22 -14.39 -8.05
CA LEU A 178 12.00 -14.31 -9.50
C LEU A 178 12.91 -15.31 -10.21
N PHE A 179 12.42 -15.87 -11.30
CA PHE A 179 13.22 -16.68 -12.23
C PHE A 179 12.64 -16.60 -13.63
N HIS A 180 13.52 -16.44 -14.63
CA HIS A 180 13.22 -16.62 -16.05
C HIS A 180 14.22 -17.60 -16.67
N SER A 181 13.73 -18.50 -17.50
CA SER A 181 14.56 -19.43 -18.24
C SER A 181 14.77 -18.94 -19.66
N ASN A 182 16.00 -18.52 -19.96
CA ASN A 182 16.37 -18.11 -21.33
C ASN A 182 16.30 -19.27 -22.35
N ASP A 183 16.40 -20.52 -21.88
CA ASP A 183 16.44 -21.69 -22.75
C ASP A 183 15.05 -22.07 -23.28
N ASN A 184 14.02 -21.92 -22.48
CA ASN A 184 12.66 -22.37 -22.81
C ASN A 184 11.54 -21.36 -22.51
N GLY A 185 11.89 -20.13 -22.09
CA GLY A 185 10.94 -19.02 -21.95
C GLY A 185 9.97 -19.09 -20.78
N TRP A 186 10.17 -20.01 -19.81
CA TRP A 186 9.32 -20.05 -18.61
C TRP A 186 9.71 -18.98 -17.60
N TYR A 187 8.70 -18.31 -17.07
CA TYR A 187 8.76 -17.40 -15.93
C TYR A 187 8.23 -18.11 -14.68
N ILE A 188 8.87 -17.90 -13.56
CA ILE A 188 8.43 -18.40 -12.25
C ILE A 188 8.53 -17.26 -11.25
N ILE A 189 7.43 -16.95 -10.59
CA ILE A 189 7.34 -15.85 -9.62
C ILE A 189 6.75 -16.41 -8.34
N ALA A 190 7.40 -16.17 -7.22
CA ALA A 190 6.90 -16.52 -5.90
C ALA A 190 6.95 -15.31 -4.97
N VAL A 191 5.88 -15.12 -4.19
CA VAL A 191 5.75 -14.10 -3.14
C VAL A 191 5.20 -14.78 -1.91
N ALA A 192 5.72 -14.47 -0.73
CA ALA A 192 5.28 -15.05 0.53
C ALA A 192 5.38 -14.03 1.66
N ASP A 193 4.31 -13.89 2.42
CA ASP A 193 4.24 -13.15 3.67
C ASP A 193 4.56 -14.09 4.84
N GLY A 194 5.42 -13.65 5.73
CA GLY A 194 5.74 -14.38 6.95
C GLY A 194 4.89 -13.92 8.11
N ALA A 195 4.08 -14.80 8.68
CA ALA A 195 3.16 -14.45 9.77
C ALA A 195 3.86 -13.70 10.92
N GLY A 196 3.47 -12.44 11.16
CA GLY A 196 4.12 -11.56 12.15
C GLY A 196 4.09 -12.08 13.60
N SER A 197 3.20 -13.03 13.92
CA SER A 197 3.14 -13.71 15.21
C SER A 197 4.08 -14.92 15.34
N ALA A 198 4.69 -15.38 14.22
CA ALA A 198 5.55 -16.56 14.21
C ALA A 198 7.03 -16.18 14.37
N LYS A 199 7.74 -16.92 15.24
CA LYS A 199 9.12 -16.60 15.67
C LYS A 199 10.13 -16.53 14.51
N PHE A 200 9.96 -17.37 13.50
CA PHE A 200 10.88 -17.58 12.37
C PHE A 200 10.15 -17.50 11.01
N SER A 201 9.05 -16.77 10.92
CA SER A 201 8.23 -16.58 9.72
C SER A 201 9.05 -16.12 8.51
N ARG A 202 10.01 -15.19 8.73
CA ARG A 202 10.95 -14.73 7.71
C ARG A 202 11.79 -15.85 7.08
N LYS A 203 12.08 -16.90 7.84
CA LYS A 203 12.76 -18.09 7.31
C LYS A 203 11.77 -19.00 6.59
N GLY A 204 10.55 -19.08 7.08
CA GLY A 204 9.45 -19.79 6.43
C GLY A 204 9.17 -19.25 5.03
N SER A 205 8.99 -17.92 4.89
CA SER A 205 8.74 -17.24 3.62
C SER A 205 9.92 -17.40 2.63
N GLU A 206 11.18 -17.31 3.12
CA GLU A 206 12.36 -17.56 2.31
C GLU A 206 12.39 -18.99 1.76
N ILE A 207 12.19 -20.00 2.62
CA ILE A 207 12.16 -21.40 2.22
C ILE A 207 11.01 -21.65 1.25
N ALA A 208 9.83 -21.08 1.50
CA ALA A 208 8.67 -21.23 0.63
C ALA A 208 8.99 -20.77 -0.79
N CYS A 209 9.42 -19.53 -0.96
CA CYS A 209 9.71 -18.95 -2.28
C CYS A 209 10.83 -19.71 -3.01
N ARG A 210 11.96 -19.97 -2.35
CA ARG A 210 13.09 -20.67 -2.96
C ARG A 210 12.73 -22.10 -3.37
N SER A 211 12.07 -22.85 -2.48
CA SER A 211 11.73 -24.24 -2.75
C SER A 211 10.77 -24.39 -3.92
N VAL A 212 9.77 -23.51 -4.04
CA VAL A 212 8.83 -23.61 -5.17
C VAL A 212 9.47 -23.22 -6.49
N VAL A 213 10.31 -22.18 -6.49
CA VAL A 213 11.03 -21.78 -7.70
C VAL A 213 12.01 -22.88 -8.15
N ASP A 214 12.79 -23.44 -7.25
CA ASP A 214 13.73 -24.52 -7.57
C ASP A 214 13.02 -25.78 -8.07
N TYR A 215 11.88 -26.14 -7.45
CA TYR A 215 11.08 -27.28 -7.88
C TYR A 215 10.50 -27.06 -9.29
N CYS A 216 9.84 -25.93 -9.52
CA CYS A 216 9.28 -25.58 -10.83
C CYS A 216 10.34 -25.49 -11.91
N LYS A 217 11.50 -24.85 -11.63
CA LYS A 217 12.65 -24.82 -12.50
C LYS A 217 13.09 -26.22 -12.92
N GLY A 218 13.26 -27.15 -11.96
CA GLY A 218 13.65 -28.51 -12.25
C GLY A 218 12.63 -29.29 -13.09
N LYS A 219 11.33 -28.92 -13.01
CA LYS A 219 10.28 -29.56 -13.80
C LYS A 219 10.06 -28.94 -15.16
N LEU A 220 10.25 -27.62 -15.30
CA LEU A 220 9.98 -26.87 -16.52
C LEU A 220 11.20 -26.77 -17.45
N THR A 221 12.43 -26.94 -16.93
CA THR A 221 13.67 -26.98 -17.75
C THR A 221 13.99 -28.37 -18.31
N GLY A 222 13.26 -29.41 -17.84
CA GLY A 222 13.35 -30.75 -18.38
C GLY A 222 12.33 -30.96 -19.51
N ASP A 223 12.27 -32.21 -19.98
CA ASP A 223 11.26 -32.65 -20.95
C ASP A 223 9.89 -32.76 -20.24
N SER A 224 9.17 -31.65 -20.17
CA SER A 224 7.86 -31.60 -19.55
C SER A 224 6.78 -31.65 -20.64
N ASP A 225 5.80 -32.53 -20.46
CA ASP A 225 4.66 -32.65 -21.36
C ASP A 225 3.65 -31.51 -21.23
N LEU A 226 3.91 -30.52 -20.35
CA LEU A 226 3.01 -29.39 -20.10
C LEU A 226 2.78 -28.55 -21.36
N GLU A 227 3.85 -28.26 -22.11
CA GLU A 227 3.74 -27.44 -23.34
C GLU A 227 2.91 -28.16 -24.41
N GLU A 228 3.12 -29.45 -24.62
CA GLU A 228 2.31 -30.26 -25.53
C GLU A 228 0.83 -30.25 -25.13
N LYS A 229 0.55 -30.45 -23.83
CA LYS A 229 -0.83 -30.45 -23.32
C LYS A 229 -1.51 -29.08 -23.42
N ILE A 230 -0.76 -27.99 -23.24
CA ILE A 230 -1.27 -26.62 -23.44
C ILE A 230 -1.64 -26.41 -24.93
N GLN A 231 -0.76 -26.83 -25.85
CA GLN A 231 -1.01 -26.73 -27.31
C GLN A 231 -2.20 -27.57 -27.75
N ASP A 232 -2.29 -28.81 -27.28
CA ASP A 232 -3.43 -29.70 -27.53
C ASP A 232 -4.75 -29.08 -27.05
N TYR A 233 -4.75 -28.53 -25.83
CA TYR A 233 -5.92 -27.89 -25.25
C TYR A 233 -6.35 -26.63 -26.01
N TYR A 234 -5.42 -25.81 -26.44
CA TYR A 234 -5.72 -24.63 -27.25
C TYR A 234 -6.23 -25.02 -28.66
N GLY A 235 -5.60 -25.98 -29.30
CA GLY A 235 -5.95 -26.45 -30.61
C GLY A 235 -7.33 -27.12 -30.70
N ALA A 236 -7.85 -27.64 -29.59
CA ALA A 236 -9.16 -28.29 -29.50
C ALA A 236 -10.29 -27.33 -29.05
N GLU A 237 -10.12 -26.03 -29.21
CA GLU A 237 -11.10 -25.03 -28.79
C GLU A 237 -11.56 -25.19 -27.32
N ASN A 238 -10.62 -25.51 -26.45
CA ASN A 238 -10.82 -25.61 -24.99
C ASN A 238 -11.79 -26.73 -24.55
N GLU A 239 -11.69 -27.91 -25.12
CA GLU A 239 -12.49 -29.06 -24.67
C GLU A 239 -12.26 -29.37 -23.17
N THR A 240 -13.34 -29.65 -22.44
CA THR A 240 -13.32 -29.85 -20.98
C THR A 240 -12.39 -30.98 -20.54
N SER A 241 -12.27 -32.07 -21.32
CA SER A 241 -11.39 -33.20 -21.04
C SER A 241 -9.90 -32.80 -21.08
N LEU A 242 -9.53 -32.00 -22.09
CA LEU A 242 -8.16 -31.51 -22.27
C LEU A 242 -7.81 -30.44 -21.21
N ARG A 243 -8.79 -29.59 -20.81
CA ARG A 243 -8.60 -28.68 -19.68
C ARG A 243 -8.24 -29.43 -18.41
N LYS A 244 -8.91 -30.56 -18.15
CA LYS A 244 -8.56 -31.41 -16.99
C LYS A 244 -7.15 -31.97 -17.13
N THR A 245 -6.75 -32.43 -18.30
CA THR A 245 -5.40 -32.95 -18.55
C THR A 245 -4.32 -31.90 -18.27
N VAL A 246 -4.51 -30.66 -18.73
CA VAL A 246 -3.60 -29.53 -18.38
C VAL A 246 -3.60 -29.31 -16.85
N GLY A 247 -4.78 -29.31 -16.22
CA GLY A 247 -4.91 -29.16 -14.76
C GLY A 247 -4.17 -30.25 -13.98
N ASP A 248 -4.17 -31.51 -14.45
CA ASP A 248 -3.45 -32.62 -13.82
C ASP A 248 -1.92 -32.42 -13.90
N VAL A 249 -1.42 -31.90 -15.03
CA VAL A 249 0.02 -31.59 -15.18
C VAL A 249 0.41 -30.35 -14.35
N VAL A 250 -0.42 -29.31 -14.35
CA VAL A 250 -0.23 -28.11 -13.47
C VAL A 250 -0.20 -28.55 -12.00
N TYR A 251 -1.09 -29.44 -11.56
CA TYR A 251 -1.05 -30.03 -10.24
C TYR A 251 0.29 -30.72 -9.97
N GLY A 252 0.77 -31.53 -10.93
CA GLY A 252 2.03 -32.24 -10.87
C GLY A 252 3.25 -31.32 -10.70
N ILE A 253 3.19 -30.09 -11.23
CA ILE A 253 4.27 -29.10 -11.16
C ILE A 253 4.02 -28.15 -10.02
N VAL A 254 3.00 -27.32 -10.10
CA VAL A 254 2.76 -26.19 -9.19
C VAL A 254 2.25 -26.65 -7.82
N GLY A 255 1.32 -27.62 -7.79
CA GLY A 255 0.81 -28.19 -6.55
C GLY A 255 1.88 -28.96 -5.77
N ASN A 256 2.69 -29.76 -6.48
CA ASN A 256 3.79 -30.49 -5.85
C ASN A 256 4.94 -29.55 -5.44
N ALA A 257 5.15 -28.42 -6.11
CA ALA A 257 6.09 -27.38 -5.66
C ALA A 257 5.69 -26.85 -4.29
N ALA A 258 4.41 -26.49 -4.10
CA ALA A 258 3.89 -26.03 -2.82
C ALA A 258 4.03 -27.09 -1.72
N TYR A 259 3.72 -28.36 -2.02
CA TYR A 259 3.93 -29.45 -1.07
C TYR A 259 5.41 -29.69 -0.74
N SER A 260 6.31 -29.54 -1.72
CA SER A 260 7.75 -29.62 -1.49
C SER A 260 8.24 -28.51 -0.56
N ALA A 261 7.74 -27.28 -0.72
CA ALA A 261 8.04 -26.17 0.16
C ALA A 261 7.56 -26.42 1.60
N HIS A 262 6.31 -26.92 1.76
CA HIS A 262 5.81 -27.33 3.07
C HIS A 262 6.74 -28.34 3.77
N LYS A 263 7.21 -29.35 3.04
CA LYS A 263 8.18 -30.34 3.58
C LYS A 263 9.52 -29.71 3.94
N ALA A 264 10.02 -28.81 3.10
CA ALA A 264 11.29 -28.12 3.36
C ALA A 264 11.21 -27.24 4.63
N ILE A 265 10.08 -26.54 4.82
CA ILE A 265 9.85 -25.77 6.05
C ILE A 265 9.75 -26.72 7.26
N ALA A 266 9.04 -27.84 7.15
CA ALA A 266 8.92 -28.82 8.21
C ALA A 266 10.29 -29.43 8.61
N GLU A 267 11.17 -29.65 7.64
CA GLU A 267 12.52 -30.11 7.91
C GLU A 267 13.38 -29.04 8.58
N ALA A 268 13.29 -27.77 8.12
CA ALA A 268 13.99 -26.66 8.77
C ALA A 268 13.51 -26.45 10.23
N ALA A 269 12.22 -26.63 10.48
CA ALA A 269 11.67 -26.53 11.83
C ALA A 269 12.19 -27.63 12.78
N LYS A 270 12.42 -28.85 12.28
CA LYS A 270 13.03 -29.93 13.07
C LYS A 270 14.50 -29.68 13.41
N GLN A 271 15.22 -28.93 12.52
CA GLN A 271 16.64 -28.66 12.71
C GLN A 271 16.87 -27.41 13.58
N ALA A 272 15.86 -26.56 13.74
CA ALA A 272 15.94 -25.36 14.57
C ALA A 272 15.73 -25.71 16.05
N GLU A 273 16.60 -25.18 16.92
CA GLU A 273 16.53 -25.37 18.35
C GLU A 273 15.29 -24.64 18.92
N ASP A 274 14.54 -25.33 19.79
CA ASP A 274 13.33 -24.78 20.43
C ASP A 274 12.30 -24.18 19.46
N ALA A 275 12.09 -24.84 18.32
CA ALA A 275 11.13 -24.42 17.30
C ALA A 275 10.19 -25.55 16.86
N ASN A 276 9.04 -25.15 16.36
CA ASN A 276 8.06 -26.05 15.75
C ASN A 276 7.59 -25.50 14.40
N LEU A 277 6.83 -26.29 13.65
CA LEU A 277 6.39 -25.89 12.30
C LEU A 277 5.62 -24.56 12.26
N LYS A 278 4.83 -24.24 13.29
CA LYS A 278 4.06 -22.99 13.38
C LYS A 278 4.95 -21.76 13.53
N ASP A 279 6.15 -21.93 14.08
CA ASP A 279 7.10 -20.82 14.21
C ASP A 279 7.66 -20.32 12.84
N PHE A 280 7.42 -21.10 11.78
CA PHE A 280 7.79 -20.79 10.39
C PHE A 280 6.56 -20.48 9.53
N ALA A 281 5.43 -20.12 10.14
CA ALA A 281 4.19 -19.88 9.42
C ALA A 281 4.38 -18.79 8.35
N THR A 282 3.91 -19.07 7.14
CA THR A 282 4.02 -18.18 5.98
C THR A 282 2.90 -18.46 4.98
N THR A 283 2.48 -17.44 4.26
CA THR A 283 1.65 -17.54 3.05
C THR A 283 2.48 -18.01 1.86
N LEU A 284 1.87 -18.24 0.72
CA LEU A 284 2.55 -18.48 -0.56
C LEU A 284 1.64 -18.14 -1.73
N LEU A 285 2.12 -17.26 -2.58
CA LEU A 285 1.63 -17.00 -3.92
C LEU A 285 2.69 -17.49 -4.92
N LEU A 286 2.31 -18.36 -5.85
CA LEU A 286 3.19 -18.90 -6.89
C LEU A 286 2.52 -18.77 -8.25
N SER A 287 3.25 -18.26 -9.24
CA SER A 287 2.83 -18.28 -10.64
C SER A 287 3.96 -18.78 -11.54
N ILE A 288 3.58 -19.60 -12.51
CA ILE A 288 4.41 -19.92 -13.67
C ILE A 288 3.71 -19.40 -14.92
N CYS A 289 4.45 -18.83 -15.87
CA CYS A 289 3.87 -18.43 -17.14
C CYS A 289 4.87 -18.55 -18.29
N LYS A 290 4.33 -18.62 -19.51
CA LYS A 290 5.10 -18.68 -20.76
C LYS A 290 4.31 -18.07 -21.90
N LYS A 291 4.99 -17.37 -22.81
CA LYS A 291 4.45 -16.90 -24.08
C LYS A 291 4.49 -18.03 -25.11
N PHE A 292 3.34 -18.27 -25.73
CA PHE A 292 3.16 -19.12 -26.91
C PHE A 292 2.73 -18.25 -28.11
N ASP A 293 2.73 -18.81 -29.31
CA ASP A 293 2.30 -18.11 -30.53
C ASP A 293 0.85 -17.59 -30.43
N PHE A 294 0.01 -18.29 -29.67
CA PHE A 294 -1.40 -17.97 -29.48
C PHE A 294 -1.69 -17.12 -28.24
N GLY A 295 -0.70 -16.70 -27.49
CA GLY A 295 -0.90 -15.92 -26.27
C GLY A 295 -0.05 -16.39 -25.09
N TRP A 296 -0.47 -16.01 -23.87
CA TRP A 296 0.21 -16.35 -22.64
C TRP A 296 -0.54 -17.45 -21.89
N PHE A 297 0.17 -18.49 -21.51
CA PHE A 297 -0.29 -19.44 -20.51
C PHE A 297 0.20 -18.97 -19.13
N VAL A 298 -0.70 -18.94 -18.15
CA VAL A 298 -0.39 -18.59 -16.77
C VAL A 298 -1.04 -19.61 -15.85
N ALA A 299 -0.28 -20.19 -14.94
CA ALA A 299 -0.81 -21.06 -13.90
C ALA A 299 -0.33 -20.60 -12.51
N SER A 300 -1.16 -20.84 -11.50
CA SER A 300 -0.92 -20.33 -10.15
C SER A 300 -1.34 -21.31 -9.05
N PHE A 301 -0.73 -21.12 -7.89
CA PHE A 301 -1.12 -21.66 -6.60
C PHE A 301 -1.12 -20.54 -5.56
N TRP A 302 -2.07 -20.60 -4.63
CA TRP A 302 -2.10 -19.64 -3.53
C TRP A 302 -2.49 -20.28 -2.20
N VAL A 303 -1.95 -19.75 -1.12
CA VAL A 303 -2.37 -19.90 0.26
C VAL A 303 -2.06 -18.61 1.01
N GLY A 304 -3.06 -18.06 1.69
CA GLY A 304 -2.99 -16.78 2.39
C GLY A 304 -3.89 -15.72 1.77
N ASP A 305 -3.76 -14.50 2.23
CA ASP A 305 -4.62 -13.35 2.00
C ASP A 305 -4.06 -12.31 1.02
N GLY A 306 -2.86 -12.52 0.48
CA GLY A 306 -2.33 -11.70 -0.61
C GLY A 306 -3.12 -11.81 -1.90
N ALA A 307 -2.82 -10.97 -2.89
CA ALA A 307 -3.52 -10.88 -4.15
C ALA A 307 -2.64 -11.26 -5.36
N MET A 308 -3.26 -11.93 -6.35
CA MET A 308 -2.65 -12.23 -7.66
C MET A 308 -3.62 -11.92 -8.79
N CYS A 309 -3.17 -11.17 -9.79
CA CYS A 309 -4.02 -10.73 -10.89
C CYS A 309 -3.27 -10.63 -12.22
N ILE A 310 -3.89 -11.13 -13.29
CA ILE A 310 -3.57 -10.75 -14.65
C ILE A 310 -4.43 -9.53 -14.99
N TYR A 311 -3.80 -8.40 -15.29
CA TYR A 311 -4.46 -7.13 -15.58
C TYR A 311 -4.18 -6.67 -17.00
N ASN A 312 -5.21 -6.23 -17.71
CA ASN A 312 -5.08 -5.63 -19.03
C ASN A 312 -5.75 -4.26 -19.06
N LYS A 313 -4.92 -3.20 -19.08
CA LYS A 313 -5.36 -1.81 -19.09
C LYS A 313 -6.11 -1.45 -20.36
N GLU A 314 -5.65 -1.93 -21.53
CA GLU A 314 -6.26 -1.60 -22.82
C GLU A 314 -7.62 -2.26 -22.99
N ALA A 315 -7.70 -3.55 -22.68
CA ALA A 315 -8.94 -4.31 -22.77
C ALA A 315 -9.90 -4.04 -21.60
N GLN A 316 -9.48 -3.31 -20.57
CA GLN A 316 -10.24 -3.07 -19.34
C GLN A 316 -10.73 -4.37 -18.70
N THR A 317 -9.84 -5.37 -18.62
CA THR A 317 -10.13 -6.69 -18.06
C THR A 317 -9.09 -7.09 -17.02
N PHE A 318 -9.51 -7.99 -16.14
CA PHE A 318 -8.64 -8.61 -15.17
C PHE A 318 -9.07 -10.07 -14.92
N LYS A 319 -8.12 -10.86 -14.42
CA LYS A 319 -8.40 -12.24 -13.95
C LYS A 319 -7.66 -12.47 -12.65
N LEU A 320 -8.39 -12.75 -11.58
CA LEU A 320 -7.80 -13.18 -10.32
C LEU A 320 -7.25 -14.61 -10.46
N LEU A 321 -6.01 -14.80 -10.07
CA LEU A 321 -5.32 -16.09 -10.08
C LEU A 321 -5.41 -16.82 -8.73
N GLY A 322 -6.02 -16.21 -7.76
CA GLY A 322 -6.30 -16.72 -6.42
C GLY A 322 -7.35 -15.84 -5.75
N THR A 323 -7.92 -16.34 -4.68
CA THR A 323 -8.82 -15.56 -3.82
C THR A 323 -8.26 -15.57 -2.41
N PRO A 324 -8.26 -14.43 -1.69
CA PRO A 324 -7.81 -14.40 -0.30
C PRO A 324 -8.43 -15.52 0.53
N ASP A 325 -7.61 -16.10 1.39
CA ASP A 325 -7.93 -17.33 2.13
C ASP A 325 -8.44 -16.95 3.52
N GLU A 326 -9.74 -16.82 3.66
CA GLU A 326 -10.34 -16.70 4.97
C GLU A 326 -10.32 -18.05 5.70
N GLY A 327 -9.86 -18.07 6.96
CA GLY A 327 -9.94 -19.23 7.85
C GLY A 327 -11.38 -19.55 8.28
N GLU A 328 -11.55 -20.42 9.29
CA GLU A 328 -12.87 -20.75 9.85
C GLU A 328 -13.58 -19.54 10.46
N PHE A 329 -12.81 -18.50 10.84
CA PHE A 329 -13.29 -17.23 11.33
C PHE A 329 -12.83 -16.13 10.39
N SER A 330 -13.70 -15.16 10.11
CA SER A 330 -13.35 -13.97 9.31
C SER A 330 -12.10 -13.28 9.86
N GLY A 331 -11.12 -13.01 8.98
CA GLY A 331 -9.83 -12.40 9.33
C GLY A 331 -8.77 -13.39 9.85
N GLN A 332 -8.96 -14.69 9.68
CA GLN A 332 -7.93 -15.70 10.01
C GLN A 332 -7.23 -16.16 8.73
N THR A 333 -6.00 -15.74 8.52
CA THR A 333 -5.14 -16.18 7.41
C THR A 333 -4.79 -17.66 7.48
N ARG A 334 -4.75 -18.33 6.33
CA ARG A 334 -4.20 -19.69 6.21
C ARG A 334 -2.74 -19.65 5.80
N PHE A 335 -1.97 -20.61 6.31
CA PHE A 335 -0.54 -20.66 6.08
C PHE A 335 -0.12 -21.97 5.40
N LEU A 336 0.95 -21.91 4.60
CA LEU A 336 1.54 -23.05 3.91
C LEU A 336 1.98 -24.17 4.90
N THR A 337 2.24 -23.81 6.14
CA THR A 337 2.62 -24.75 7.22
C THR A 337 1.46 -25.56 7.78
N MET A 338 0.22 -25.23 7.42
CA MET A 338 -0.98 -25.93 7.89
C MET A 338 -1.17 -27.26 7.14
N PRO A 339 -1.19 -28.43 7.81
CA PRO A 339 -1.30 -29.72 7.14
C PRO A 339 -2.59 -29.91 6.34
N GLU A 340 -3.66 -29.25 6.73
CA GLU A 340 -4.97 -29.32 6.08
C GLU A 340 -4.97 -28.78 4.66
N ILE A 341 -4.02 -27.91 4.28
CA ILE A 341 -3.82 -27.44 2.90
C ILE A 341 -3.53 -28.63 1.96
N PHE A 342 -2.88 -29.66 2.48
CA PHE A 342 -2.42 -30.83 1.75
C PHE A 342 -3.14 -32.14 2.16
N ALA A 343 -4.28 -32.01 2.87
CA ALA A 343 -4.98 -33.17 3.43
C ALA A 343 -5.49 -34.13 2.35
N ASP A 344 -5.91 -33.59 1.21
CA ASP A 344 -6.37 -34.37 0.06
C ASP A 344 -6.13 -33.61 -1.27
N THR A 345 -6.21 -34.34 -2.37
CA THR A 345 -6.03 -33.81 -3.73
C THR A 345 -7.04 -32.71 -4.07
N ALA A 346 -8.30 -32.86 -3.63
CA ALA A 346 -9.36 -31.89 -3.96
C ALA A 346 -9.12 -30.54 -3.27
N SER A 347 -8.62 -30.53 -2.04
CA SER A 347 -8.23 -29.33 -1.31
C SER A 347 -7.11 -28.57 -2.03
N LEU A 348 -6.14 -29.29 -2.56
CA LEU A 348 -5.04 -28.71 -3.30
C LEU A 348 -5.48 -28.18 -4.68
N TYR A 349 -6.34 -28.94 -5.40
CA TYR A 349 -6.88 -28.49 -6.69
C TYR A 349 -7.67 -27.18 -6.61
N LYS A 350 -8.36 -26.93 -5.51
CA LYS A 350 -9.10 -25.66 -5.28
C LYS A 350 -8.20 -24.44 -5.24
N ARG A 351 -6.90 -24.63 -4.98
CA ARG A 351 -5.87 -23.61 -4.87
C ARG A 351 -5.04 -23.45 -6.14
N LEU A 352 -5.47 -24.10 -7.20
CA LEU A 352 -4.82 -24.01 -8.51
C LEU A 352 -5.72 -23.29 -9.49
N ARG A 353 -5.13 -22.42 -10.30
CA ARG A 353 -5.77 -21.80 -11.45
C ARG A 353 -4.83 -21.90 -12.65
N PHE A 354 -5.38 -21.94 -13.84
CA PHE A 354 -4.64 -21.60 -15.04
C PHE A 354 -5.54 -20.88 -16.03
N GLU A 355 -4.95 -20.00 -16.79
CA GLU A 355 -5.60 -19.20 -17.83
C GLU A 355 -4.72 -19.16 -19.08
N ILE A 356 -5.38 -19.04 -20.23
CA ILE A 356 -4.76 -18.62 -21.49
C ILE A 356 -5.35 -17.27 -21.84
N VAL A 357 -4.48 -16.29 -22.09
CA VAL A 357 -4.87 -14.93 -22.48
C VAL A 357 -4.03 -14.47 -23.67
N ASP A 358 -4.60 -13.68 -24.57
CA ASP A 358 -3.89 -13.20 -25.77
C ASP A 358 -2.67 -12.37 -25.38
N ASP A 359 -2.89 -11.38 -24.50
CA ASP A 359 -1.86 -10.55 -23.88
C ASP A 359 -2.40 -9.89 -22.59
N PHE A 360 -1.52 -9.24 -21.85
CA PHE A 360 -1.86 -8.50 -20.63
C PHE A 360 -0.90 -7.34 -20.40
N THR A 361 -1.36 -6.32 -19.68
CA THR A 361 -0.49 -5.21 -19.25
C THR A 361 0.47 -5.66 -18.18
N ALA A 362 -0.03 -6.37 -17.15
CA ALA A 362 0.81 -6.88 -16.06
C ALA A 362 0.20 -8.12 -15.41
N LEU A 363 1.07 -9.03 -14.97
CA LEU A 363 0.77 -10.03 -13.95
C LEU A 363 1.36 -9.51 -12.64
N MET A 364 0.50 -9.27 -11.65
CA MET A 364 0.86 -8.69 -10.37
C MET A 364 0.59 -9.68 -9.23
N MET A 365 1.55 -9.81 -8.31
CA MET A 365 1.46 -10.67 -7.13
C MET A 365 1.94 -9.86 -5.93
N MET A 366 1.16 -9.80 -4.86
CA MET A 366 1.47 -8.94 -3.72
C MET A 366 0.99 -9.54 -2.39
N THR A 367 1.69 -9.20 -1.30
CA THR A 367 1.26 -9.52 0.07
C THR A 367 0.15 -8.57 0.53
N ASP A 368 -0.53 -8.91 1.62
CA ASP A 368 -1.62 -8.12 2.23
C ASP A 368 -1.16 -6.71 2.61
N GLY A 369 0.09 -6.52 3.06
CA GLY A 369 0.67 -5.19 3.30
C GLY A 369 0.63 -4.24 2.10
N VAL A 370 0.37 -4.76 0.88
CA VAL A 370 0.10 -3.97 -0.32
C VAL A 370 -1.37 -4.02 -0.70
N SER A 371 -2.00 -5.22 -0.73
CA SER A 371 -3.39 -5.33 -1.20
C SER A 371 -4.40 -4.67 -0.26
N ASP A 372 -4.24 -4.79 1.06
CA ASP A 372 -5.19 -4.24 2.02
C ASP A 372 -5.28 -2.71 1.96
N PRO A 373 -4.16 -1.96 2.04
CA PRO A 373 -4.24 -0.51 1.91
C PRO A 373 -4.72 -0.03 0.54
N MET A 374 -4.48 -0.80 -0.53
CA MET A 374 -4.84 -0.38 -1.91
C MET A 374 -6.29 -0.73 -2.27
N PHE A 375 -6.79 -1.86 -1.83
CA PHE A 375 -8.13 -2.33 -2.16
C PHE A 375 -9.13 -2.16 -1.01
N GLY A 376 -8.66 -2.08 0.22
CA GLY A 376 -9.47 -1.86 1.43
C GLY A 376 -10.33 -3.05 1.86
N THR A 377 -10.77 -3.90 0.93
CA THR A 377 -11.51 -5.14 1.19
C THR A 377 -11.29 -6.15 0.07
N ASP A 378 -11.37 -7.46 0.38
CA ASP A 378 -11.28 -8.54 -0.60
C ASP A 378 -12.32 -8.45 -1.72
N ALA A 379 -13.51 -7.91 -1.41
CA ALA A 379 -14.55 -7.71 -2.41
C ALA A 379 -14.10 -6.77 -3.54
N ASN A 380 -13.28 -5.77 -3.23
CA ASN A 380 -12.76 -4.80 -4.19
C ASN A 380 -11.73 -5.40 -5.16
N LEU A 381 -11.13 -6.54 -4.85
CA LEU A 381 -10.31 -7.29 -5.79
C LEU A 381 -11.10 -7.77 -7.02
N ASN A 382 -12.43 -7.83 -6.92
CA ASN A 382 -13.33 -8.18 -8.03
C ASN A 382 -13.83 -6.96 -8.82
N ASP A 383 -13.28 -5.77 -8.59
CA ASP A 383 -13.65 -4.53 -9.29
C ASP A 383 -12.50 -4.04 -10.19
N ILE A 384 -12.74 -4.00 -11.52
CA ILE A 384 -11.76 -3.49 -12.50
C ILE A 384 -11.34 -2.05 -12.21
N ASN A 385 -12.25 -1.20 -11.69
CA ASN A 385 -11.92 0.18 -11.38
C ASN A 385 -10.85 0.26 -10.28
N LYS A 386 -10.89 -0.66 -9.30
CA LYS A 386 -9.87 -0.74 -8.25
C LYS A 386 -8.51 -1.18 -8.79
N TRP A 387 -8.47 -2.08 -9.75
CA TRP A 387 -7.24 -2.43 -10.46
C TRP A 387 -6.72 -1.28 -11.32
N ASN A 388 -7.59 -0.50 -11.94
CA ASN A 388 -7.21 0.73 -12.64
C ASN A 388 -6.62 1.78 -11.69
N GLU A 389 -7.28 2.05 -10.54
CA GLU A 389 -6.77 2.95 -9.49
C GLU A 389 -5.40 2.48 -8.98
N PHE A 390 -5.24 1.18 -8.73
CA PHE A 390 -3.98 0.60 -8.30
C PHE A 390 -2.88 0.79 -9.35
N TRP A 391 -3.15 0.45 -10.63
CA TRP A 391 -2.21 0.63 -11.73
C TRP A 391 -1.82 2.10 -11.92
N ASP A 392 -2.79 3.00 -11.86
CA ASP A 392 -2.54 4.43 -11.98
C ASP A 392 -1.68 4.94 -10.81
N SER A 393 -1.89 4.44 -9.58
CA SER A 393 -1.04 4.77 -8.43
C SER A 393 0.41 4.28 -8.60
N LEU A 394 0.60 3.11 -9.22
CA LEU A 394 1.94 2.64 -9.59
C LEU A 394 2.63 3.60 -10.56
N GLN A 395 1.90 4.10 -11.57
CA GLN A 395 2.47 4.99 -12.59
C GLN A 395 2.68 6.42 -12.11
N THR A 396 1.81 6.94 -11.24
CA THR A 396 1.84 8.35 -10.81
C THR A 396 2.52 8.56 -9.46
N GLY A 397 2.59 7.54 -8.62
CA GLY A 397 3.05 7.64 -7.24
C GLY A 397 2.06 8.35 -6.33
N PHE A 398 2.55 8.86 -5.20
CA PHE A 398 1.75 9.53 -4.18
C PHE A 398 2.33 10.92 -3.91
N ALA A 399 1.72 11.95 -4.50
CA ALA A 399 2.21 13.32 -4.44
C ALA A 399 2.27 13.87 -2.99
N GLU A 400 1.29 13.53 -2.14
CA GLU A 400 1.28 13.94 -0.73
C GLU A 400 2.46 13.37 0.07
N ASP A 401 3.04 12.27 -0.42
CA ASP A 401 4.12 11.54 0.23
C ASP A 401 5.48 11.80 -0.44
N GLU A 402 5.49 12.62 -1.50
CA GLU A 402 6.66 12.84 -2.36
C GLU A 402 7.23 11.53 -2.96
N ILE A 403 6.36 10.55 -3.15
CA ILE A 403 6.72 9.26 -3.72
C ILE A 403 6.46 9.28 -5.23
N PRO A 404 7.51 9.15 -6.06
CA PRO A 404 7.35 9.12 -7.50
C PRO A 404 6.70 7.83 -7.99
N GLY A 405 6.14 7.87 -9.19
CA GLY A 405 5.66 6.69 -9.88
C GLY A 405 6.79 5.75 -10.33
N VAL A 406 6.39 4.58 -10.78
CA VAL A 406 7.25 3.52 -11.31
C VAL A 406 7.13 3.50 -12.84
N GLU A 407 8.24 3.64 -13.54
CA GLU A 407 8.30 3.50 -14.99
C GLU A 407 8.44 2.03 -15.38
N LEU A 408 7.33 1.35 -15.57
CA LEU A 408 7.25 -0.03 -16.04
C LEU A 408 7.36 -0.05 -17.57
N THR A 409 8.56 0.14 -18.08
CA THR A 409 8.90 0.10 -19.50
C THR A 409 9.99 -0.92 -19.76
N ASP A 410 10.01 -1.49 -20.98
CA ASP A 410 10.98 -2.48 -21.39
C ASP A 410 12.43 -2.00 -21.16
N ASN A 411 13.26 -2.87 -20.64
CA ASN A 411 14.68 -2.63 -20.33
C ASN A 411 14.96 -1.51 -19.30
N ASN A 412 13.99 -1.16 -18.44
CA ASN A 412 14.20 -0.15 -17.39
C ASN A 412 14.63 -0.78 -16.05
N GLU A 413 15.92 -0.99 -15.85
CA GLU A 413 16.44 -1.53 -14.58
C GLU A 413 16.15 -0.62 -13.37
N ALA A 414 15.96 0.69 -13.58
CA ALA A 414 15.63 1.62 -12.50
C ALA A 414 14.24 1.37 -11.89
N SER A 415 13.37 0.63 -12.58
CA SER A 415 12.04 0.25 -12.08
C SER A 415 12.10 -0.45 -10.72
N LYS A 416 13.14 -1.24 -10.42
CA LYS A 416 13.29 -1.91 -9.11
C LYS A 416 13.43 -0.93 -7.96
N ASP A 417 14.26 0.12 -8.12
CA ASP A 417 14.47 1.13 -7.09
C ASP A 417 13.27 2.07 -6.98
N GLN A 418 12.60 2.36 -8.09
CA GLN A 418 11.35 3.12 -8.12
C GLN A 418 10.24 2.36 -7.39
N LEU A 419 10.09 1.05 -7.65
CA LEU A 419 9.10 0.20 -6.99
C LEU A 419 9.36 0.09 -5.48
N LEU A 420 10.64 -0.04 -5.08
CA LEU A 420 11.01 -0.06 -3.67
C LEU A 420 10.66 1.25 -2.95
N ARG A 421 10.84 2.41 -3.61
CA ARG A 421 10.40 3.71 -3.08
C ARG A 421 8.89 3.81 -3.04
N TRP A 422 8.21 3.31 -4.08
CA TRP A 422 6.75 3.31 -4.14
C TRP A 422 6.14 2.57 -2.94
N LEU A 423 6.74 1.47 -2.48
CA LEU A 423 6.28 0.71 -1.31
C LEU A 423 6.34 1.49 0.02
N ASP A 424 6.97 2.66 0.06
CA ASP A 424 7.05 3.48 1.28
C ASP A 424 5.85 4.41 1.48
N PHE A 425 4.79 4.28 0.67
CA PHE A 425 3.57 5.06 0.79
C PHE A 425 2.97 4.99 2.19
N TRP A 426 2.25 6.06 2.58
CA TRP A 426 1.57 6.11 3.86
C TRP A 426 0.17 5.50 3.74
N SER A 427 -0.17 4.60 4.67
CA SER A 427 -1.53 4.06 4.83
C SER A 427 -1.91 4.04 6.30
N PRO A 428 -2.96 4.76 6.72
CA PRO A 428 -3.43 4.73 8.10
C PRO A 428 -3.95 3.34 8.48
N GLY A 429 -3.40 2.78 9.56
CA GLY A 429 -3.84 1.48 10.09
C GLY A 429 -3.15 0.26 9.48
N GLU A 430 -2.56 0.37 8.27
CA GLU A 430 -1.92 -0.72 7.56
C GLU A 430 -0.41 -0.50 7.51
N HIS A 431 0.33 -1.20 8.37
CA HIS A 431 1.75 -0.97 8.61
C HIS A 431 2.61 -2.23 8.51
N ASP A 432 2.10 -3.28 7.86
CA ASP A 432 2.80 -4.55 7.67
C ASP A 432 3.90 -4.46 6.61
N ASP A 433 4.72 -5.51 6.48
CA ASP A 433 5.70 -5.66 5.42
C ASP A 433 5.02 -5.60 4.05
N ARG A 434 5.67 -4.99 3.08
CA ARG A 434 5.10 -4.78 1.75
C ARG A 434 5.95 -5.42 0.69
N THR A 435 5.35 -6.37 -0.02
CA THR A 435 6.04 -7.07 -1.11
C THR A 435 5.14 -7.14 -2.35
N ILE A 436 5.72 -6.80 -3.49
CA ILE A 436 5.06 -6.93 -4.79
C ILE A 436 6.05 -7.42 -5.85
N ALA A 437 5.57 -8.30 -6.72
CA ALA A 437 6.26 -8.73 -7.94
C ALA A 437 5.36 -8.49 -9.14
N ILE A 438 5.94 -7.96 -10.22
CA ILE A 438 5.24 -7.56 -11.44
C ILE A 438 5.99 -8.12 -12.65
N LEU A 439 5.27 -8.79 -13.54
CA LEU A 439 5.69 -9.14 -14.90
C LEU A 439 4.93 -8.22 -15.87
N TYR A 440 5.63 -7.42 -16.69
CA TYR A 440 5.03 -6.35 -17.49
C TYR A 440 5.65 -6.19 -18.87
#